data_4751f4b929d8322776c51df664b41a86
#
_entry.id   4751f4b929d8322776c51df664b41a86
#
_cell.length_a   1.000
_cell.length_b   1.000
_cell.length_c   1.000
_cell.angle_alpha   90.00
_cell.angle_beta   90.00
_cell.angle_gamma   90.00
#
_symmetry.space_group_name_H-M   'P 1'
#
loop_
_entity.id
_entity.type
_entity.pdbx_description
1 polymer ?
#
loop_
_entity_poly.entity_id
_entity_poly.type
_entity_poly.pdbx_seq_one_letter_code
_entity_poly.pdbx_strand_id
1 'polypeptide(L)'
;MLDRSEAYIGVMIDDLITRGAPEPYRMFTSRAEFRLLLRSDNADQRLTEKGIKFGVVGNKRKVLWNIKNNELKHANEIMDKLTAKPSELKKYELPFTRTGQSRKPKDILSSGEYHIKDLFSLWPDLKKISNNLHSQLETDCRYNVYLKRQQEDINAYQKENNINIPLNVDFNKVKGLSNEARDILNNMKPNTIAQAAKLPGFNPTSTLLLLRYLKKQPKEKNFSGN
;
A
#
# COMPACT_ATOMS: atom_id res chain seq x y z
N MET A 1 -11.45 -0.93 9.96
CA MET A 1 -11.79 0.06 8.93
C MET A 1 -10.70 -0.01 7.86
N LEU A 2 -11.03 0.14 6.56
CA LEU A 2 -10.02 0.22 5.49
C LEU A 2 -9.43 1.63 5.46
N ASP A 3 -8.11 1.74 5.37
CA ASP A 3 -7.43 3.04 5.28
C ASP A 3 -7.14 3.46 3.82
N ARG A 4 -6.55 4.66 3.66
CA ARG A 4 -6.22 5.24 2.34
C ARG A 4 -5.20 4.42 1.54
N SER A 5 -4.34 3.66 2.21
CA SER A 5 -3.34 2.81 1.55
C SER A 5 -3.92 1.46 1.11
N GLU A 6 -5.13 1.12 1.55
CA GLU A 6 -5.72 -0.19 1.34
C GLU A 6 -6.80 -0.22 0.26
N ALA A 7 -7.62 0.85 0.16
CA ALA A 7 -8.72 0.90 -0.80
C ALA A 7 -9.18 2.33 -1.10
N TYR A 8 -9.76 2.53 -2.29
CA TYR A 8 -10.38 3.82 -2.67
C TYR A 8 -11.52 4.23 -1.72
N ILE A 9 -12.28 3.26 -1.17
CA ILE A 9 -13.28 3.57 -0.15
C ILE A 9 -12.65 4.15 1.12
N GLY A 10 -11.42 3.70 1.46
CA GLY A 10 -10.65 4.29 2.55
C GLY A 10 -10.25 5.73 2.27
N VAL A 11 -9.83 6.04 1.03
CA VAL A 11 -9.54 7.41 0.59
C VAL A 11 -10.78 8.29 0.73
N MET A 12 -11.92 7.83 0.21
CA MET A 12 -13.20 8.57 0.26
C MET A 12 -13.63 8.86 1.70
N ILE A 13 -13.63 7.84 2.55
CA ILE A 13 -14.07 7.99 3.95
C ILE A 13 -13.14 8.95 4.69
N ASP A 14 -11.81 8.79 4.53
CA ASP A 14 -10.83 9.66 5.18
C ASP A 14 -10.99 11.13 4.72
N ASP A 15 -11.22 11.38 3.43
CA ASP A 15 -11.48 12.73 2.92
C ASP A 15 -12.75 13.33 3.52
N LEU A 16 -13.85 12.54 3.56
CA LEU A 16 -15.14 13.02 4.07
C LEU A 16 -15.10 13.34 5.58
N ILE A 17 -14.41 12.53 6.37
CA ILE A 17 -14.35 12.75 7.83
C ILE A 17 -13.31 13.80 8.24
N THR A 18 -12.29 14.08 7.40
CA THR A 18 -11.23 15.05 7.73
C THR A 18 -11.44 16.42 7.09
N ARG A 19 -11.97 16.47 5.87
CA ARG A 19 -12.12 17.72 5.09
C ARG A 19 -13.57 18.11 4.88
N GLY A 20 -14.50 17.15 5.08
CA GLY A 20 -15.91 17.34 4.70
C GLY A 20 -16.08 17.34 3.17
N ALA A 21 -17.29 17.70 2.73
CA ALA A 21 -17.63 17.87 1.33
C ALA A 21 -18.59 19.06 1.19
N PRO A 22 -18.06 20.28 0.94
CA PRO A 22 -18.91 21.46 0.72
C PRO A 22 -19.72 21.36 -0.59
N GLU A 23 -19.31 20.50 -1.48
CA GLU A 23 -19.96 20.12 -2.75
C GLU A 23 -20.03 18.59 -2.88
N PRO A 24 -20.80 18.02 -3.85
CA PRO A 24 -20.83 16.58 -4.06
C PRO A 24 -19.43 16.00 -4.22
N TYR A 25 -19.10 14.98 -3.42
CA TYR A 25 -17.78 14.38 -3.43
C TYR A 25 -17.49 13.68 -4.77
N ARG A 26 -16.34 13.99 -5.34
CA ARG A 26 -15.84 13.34 -6.55
C ARG A 26 -14.43 12.78 -6.31
N MET A 27 -14.24 11.51 -6.66
CA MET A 27 -12.93 10.85 -6.59
C MET A 27 -12.07 11.25 -7.78
N PHE A 28 -11.06 12.08 -7.53
CA PHE A 28 -10.01 12.38 -8.50
C PHE A 28 -8.77 11.54 -8.21
N THR A 29 -7.99 11.25 -9.25
CA THR A 29 -6.72 10.52 -9.11
C THR A 29 -5.71 11.24 -8.21
N SER A 30 -5.77 12.58 -8.15
CA SER A 30 -4.96 13.41 -7.26
C SER A 30 -5.25 13.20 -5.76
N ARG A 31 -6.41 12.62 -5.42
CA ARG A 31 -6.78 12.30 -4.03
C ARG A 31 -6.19 10.98 -3.54
N ALA A 32 -5.75 10.11 -4.46
CA ALA A 32 -5.21 8.80 -4.13
C ALA A 32 -3.67 8.81 -4.25
N GLU A 33 -3.00 9.00 -3.13
CA GLU A 33 -1.54 9.04 -3.04
C GLU A 33 -0.92 7.69 -3.46
N PHE A 34 -1.59 6.60 -3.11
CA PHE A 34 -1.11 5.23 -3.33
C PHE A 34 -1.74 4.56 -4.56
N ARG A 35 -2.07 5.34 -5.60
CA ARG A 35 -2.80 4.84 -6.78
C ARG A 35 -2.09 3.71 -7.54
N LEU A 36 -0.75 3.61 -7.48
CA LEU A 36 0.00 2.52 -8.11
C LEU A 36 -0.23 1.19 -7.41
N LEU A 37 -0.52 1.21 -6.10
CA LEU A 37 -0.93 0.05 -5.33
C LEU A 37 -2.43 -0.24 -5.48
N LEU A 38 -3.27 0.81 -5.51
CA LEU A 38 -4.73 0.69 -5.51
C LEU A 38 -5.29 0.47 -6.92
N ARG A 39 -4.80 -0.54 -7.63
CA ARG A 39 -5.29 -0.87 -8.97
C ARG A 39 -6.53 -1.77 -8.90
N SER A 40 -7.37 -1.72 -9.94
CA SER A 40 -8.54 -2.60 -10.08
C SER A 40 -8.15 -4.06 -10.30
N ASP A 41 -7.06 -4.30 -11.06
CA ASP A 41 -6.57 -5.63 -11.40
C ASP A 41 -6.06 -6.44 -10.18
N ASN A 42 -5.58 -5.77 -9.13
CA ASN A 42 -5.08 -6.40 -7.91
C ASN A 42 -6.02 -6.25 -6.70
N ALA A 43 -7.23 -5.76 -6.90
CA ALA A 43 -8.17 -5.50 -5.80
C ALA A 43 -8.52 -6.76 -5.01
N ASP A 44 -8.65 -7.89 -5.68
CA ASP A 44 -8.90 -9.18 -5.05
C ASP A 44 -7.74 -9.64 -4.16
N GLN A 45 -6.49 -9.42 -4.59
CA GLN A 45 -5.29 -9.75 -3.80
C GLN A 45 -5.19 -8.92 -2.51
N ARG A 46 -5.63 -7.67 -2.55
CA ARG A 46 -5.56 -6.75 -1.40
C ARG A 46 -6.72 -6.92 -0.42
N LEU A 47 -7.92 -7.23 -0.92
CA LEU A 47 -9.14 -7.06 -0.13
C LEU A 47 -9.86 -8.38 0.18
N THR A 48 -9.69 -9.46 -0.61
CA THR A 48 -10.51 -10.67 -0.42
C THR A 48 -10.21 -11.37 0.90
N GLU A 49 -8.95 -11.49 1.30
CA GLU A 49 -8.60 -12.10 2.60
C GLU A 49 -9.16 -11.30 3.79
N LYS A 50 -9.11 -9.97 3.70
CA LYS A 50 -9.74 -9.10 4.71
C LYS A 50 -11.25 -9.30 4.74
N GLY A 51 -11.89 -9.36 3.56
CA GLY A 51 -13.32 -9.62 3.46
C GLY A 51 -13.74 -10.98 4.04
N ILE A 52 -12.90 -12.01 3.84
CA ILE A 52 -13.11 -13.33 4.46
C ILE A 52 -13.03 -13.22 5.99
N LYS A 53 -11.99 -12.53 6.51
CA LYS A 53 -11.81 -12.32 7.95
C LYS A 53 -12.99 -11.59 8.59
N PHE A 54 -13.59 -10.64 7.87
CA PHE A 54 -14.75 -9.89 8.35
C PHE A 54 -16.10 -10.54 8.04
N GLY A 55 -16.11 -11.74 7.42
CA GLY A 55 -17.33 -12.48 7.13
C GLY A 55 -18.21 -11.91 6.01
N VAL A 56 -17.69 -10.98 5.19
CA VAL A 56 -18.43 -10.35 4.09
C VAL A 56 -18.23 -11.03 2.73
N VAL A 57 -17.43 -12.10 2.68
CA VAL A 57 -17.17 -12.89 1.47
C VAL A 57 -17.87 -14.23 1.58
N GLY A 58 -18.80 -14.48 0.65
CA GLY A 58 -19.52 -15.75 0.58
C GLY A 58 -18.63 -16.95 0.18
N ASN A 59 -19.06 -18.16 0.53
CA ASN A 59 -18.29 -19.40 0.35
C ASN A 59 -17.81 -19.64 -1.08
N LYS A 60 -18.63 -19.39 -2.10
CA LYS A 60 -18.25 -19.56 -3.50
C LYS A 60 -17.03 -18.70 -3.87
N ARG A 61 -17.05 -17.42 -3.50
CA ARG A 61 -15.93 -16.50 -3.76
C ARG A 61 -14.70 -16.87 -2.96
N LYS A 62 -14.86 -17.32 -1.72
CA LYS A 62 -13.75 -17.79 -0.88
C LYS A 62 -13.02 -18.97 -1.52
N VAL A 63 -13.75 -19.95 -2.06
CA VAL A 63 -13.14 -21.10 -2.75
C VAL A 63 -12.36 -20.65 -3.99
N LEU A 64 -12.98 -19.83 -4.86
CA LEU A 64 -12.32 -19.31 -6.06
C LEU A 64 -11.07 -18.48 -5.74
N TRP A 65 -11.14 -17.67 -4.69
CA TRP A 65 -9.98 -16.90 -4.22
C TRP A 65 -8.85 -17.82 -3.74
N ASN A 66 -9.13 -18.82 -2.95
CA ASN A 66 -8.12 -19.75 -2.45
C ASN A 66 -7.40 -20.47 -3.59
N ILE A 67 -8.13 -20.90 -4.63
CA ILE A 67 -7.54 -21.50 -5.83
C ILE A 67 -6.60 -20.49 -6.50
N LYS A 68 -7.10 -19.32 -6.86
CA LYS A 68 -6.31 -18.26 -7.52
C LYS A 68 -5.08 -17.85 -6.70
N ASN A 69 -5.23 -17.69 -5.39
CA ASN A 69 -4.14 -17.28 -4.51
C ASN A 69 -3.04 -18.34 -4.44
N ASN A 70 -3.40 -19.62 -4.39
CA ASN A 70 -2.44 -20.71 -4.41
C ASN A 70 -1.71 -20.79 -5.77
N GLU A 71 -2.43 -20.63 -6.88
CA GLU A 71 -1.82 -20.58 -8.21
C GLU A 71 -0.86 -19.38 -8.36
N LEU A 72 -1.23 -18.19 -7.86
CA LEU A 72 -0.36 -17.00 -7.86
C LEU A 72 0.89 -17.22 -7.01
N LYS A 73 0.78 -17.82 -5.82
CA LYS A 73 1.93 -18.15 -4.97
C LYS A 73 2.88 -19.11 -5.69
N HIS A 74 2.34 -20.19 -6.25
CA HIS A 74 3.11 -21.17 -6.98
C HIS A 74 3.83 -20.56 -8.22
N ALA A 75 3.12 -19.72 -8.99
CA ALA A 75 3.71 -19.02 -10.13
C ALA A 75 4.86 -18.09 -9.71
N ASN A 76 4.70 -17.37 -8.60
CA ASN A 76 5.75 -16.53 -8.05
C ASN A 76 6.97 -17.34 -7.59
N GLU A 77 6.76 -18.49 -6.96
CA GLU A 77 7.85 -19.39 -6.56
C GLU A 77 8.65 -19.92 -7.77
N ILE A 78 7.95 -20.29 -8.86
CA ILE A 78 8.61 -20.70 -10.11
C ILE A 78 9.46 -19.54 -10.62
N MET A 79 8.90 -18.33 -10.76
CA MET A 79 9.64 -17.18 -11.28
C MET A 79 10.82 -16.76 -10.39
N ASP A 80 10.73 -16.95 -9.08
CA ASP A 80 11.81 -16.59 -8.14
C ASP A 80 12.98 -17.57 -8.13
N LYS A 81 12.74 -18.84 -8.45
CA LYS A 81 13.77 -19.88 -8.55
C LYS A 81 14.57 -19.81 -9.85
N LEU A 82 13.98 -19.26 -10.91
CA LEU A 82 14.60 -19.17 -12.23
C LEU A 82 15.57 -18.00 -12.30
N THR A 83 16.77 -18.27 -12.84
CA THR A 83 17.79 -17.25 -13.10
C THR A 83 18.52 -17.59 -14.40
N ALA A 84 18.99 -16.58 -15.11
CA ALA A 84 19.86 -16.76 -16.28
C ALA A 84 21.06 -15.81 -16.25
N LYS A 85 22.19 -16.30 -16.70
CA LYS A 85 23.44 -15.52 -16.88
C LYS A 85 23.35 -14.66 -18.16
N PRO A 86 24.14 -13.58 -18.27
CA PRO A 86 24.16 -12.75 -19.48
C PRO A 86 24.44 -13.51 -20.77
N SER A 87 25.27 -14.55 -20.73
CA SER A 87 25.58 -15.40 -21.89
C SER A 87 24.36 -16.19 -22.38
N GLU A 88 23.53 -16.68 -21.47
CA GLU A 88 22.29 -17.38 -21.78
C GLU A 88 21.25 -16.41 -22.32
N LEU A 89 21.08 -15.24 -21.69
CA LEU A 89 20.16 -14.19 -22.17
C LEU A 89 20.50 -13.75 -23.58
N LYS A 90 21.80 -13.54 -23.88
CA LYS A 90 22.27 -13.17 -25.21
C LYS A 90 21.92 -14.22 -26.27
N LYS A 91 22.02 -15.52 -25.93
CA LYS A 91 21.69 -16.62 -26.84
C LYS A 91 20.24 -16.62 -27.29
N TYR A 92 19.34 -16.11 -26.44
CA TYR A 92 17.89 -16.02 -26.71
C TYR A 92 17.44 -14.59 -27.05
N GLU A 93 18.37 -13.69 -27.38
CA GLU A 93 18.11 -12.29 -27.76
C GLU A 93 17.33 -11.51 -26.68
N LEU A 94 17.47 -11.92 -25.41
CA LEU A 94 16.83 -11.28 -24.27
C LEU A 94 17.72 -10.18 -23.67
N PRO A 95 17.14 -9.16 -23.00
CA PRO A 95 17.90 -8.04 -22.44
C PRO A 95 18.84 -8.51 -21.33
N PHE A 96 20.11 -8.14 -21.42
CA PHE A 96 21.14 -8.41 -20.41
C PHE A 96 21.88 -7.14 -20.02
N THR A 97 22.46 -7.15 -18.82
CA THR A 97 23.29 -6.05 -18.34
C THR A 97 24.77 -6.35 -18.63
N ARG A 98 25.54 -5.32 -19.01
CA ARG A 98 27.00 -5.44 -19.20
C ARG A 98 27.76 -5.71 -17.90
N THR A 99 27.10 -5.52 -16.74
CA THR A 99 27.66 -5.75 -15.40
C THR A 99 27.80 -7.22 -15.01
N GLY A 100 27.40 -8.16 -15.87
CA GLY A 100 27.55 -9.60 -15.60
C GLY A 100 26.54 -10.19 -14.60
N GLN A 101 25.57 -9.42 -14.16
CA GLN A 101 24.55 -9.90 -13.20
C GLN A 101 23.55 -10.84 -13.88
N SER A 102 23.23 -11.94 -13.18
CA SER A 102 22.13 -12.83 -13.57
C SER A 102 20.78 -12.12 -13.40
N ARG A 103 19.82 -12.44 -14.26
CA ARG A 103 18.45 -11.91 -14.22
C ARG A 103 17.44 -13.00 -13.99
N LYS A 104 16.35 -12.65 -13.32
CA LYS A 104 15.14 -13.46 -13.16
C LYS A 104 14.10 -13.11 -14.22
N PRO A 105 13.11 -13.99 -14.47
CA PRO A 105 11.96 -13.65 -15.33
C PRO A 105 11.30 -12.33 -14.93
N LYS A 106 11.12 -12.08 -13.63
CA LYS A 106 10.52 -10.84 -13.09
C LYS A 106 11.28 -9.58 -13.49
N ASP A 107 12.62 -9.64 -13.59
CA ASP A 107 13.45 -8.50 -13.96
C ASP A 107 13.27 -8.14 -15.44
N ILE A 108 13.05 -9.13 -16.31
CA ILE A 108 12.82 -8.93 -17.74
C ILE A 108 11.39 -8.38 -17.95
N LEU A 109 10.40 -8.99 -17.31
CA LEU A 109 9.00 -8.57 -17.41
C LEU A 109 8.75 -7.16 -16.85
N SER A 110 9.62 -6.68 -15.93
CA SER A 110 9.49 -5.32 -15.36
C SER A 110 9.66 -4.20 -16.38
N SER A 111 10.34 -4.44 -17.52
CA SER A 111 10.44 -3.47 -18.63
C SER A 111 9.08 -3.21 -19.31
N GLY A 112 8.19 -4.18 -19.29
CA GLY A 112 6.90 -4.13 -19.98
C GLY A 112 6.96 -4.41 -21.48
N GLU A 113 8.15 -4.72 -22.01
CA GLU A 113 8.38 -5.02 -23.43
C GLU A 113 8.20 -6.51 -23.76
N TYR A 114 8.32 -7.36 -22.72
CA TYR A 114 8.27 -8.82 -22.85
C TYR A 114 7.06 -9.39 -22.14
N HIS A 115 6.55 -10.49 -22.69
CA HIS A 115 5.49 -11.32 -22.10
C HIS A 115 6.06 -12.62 -21.53
N ILE A 116 5.35 -13.28 -20.62
CA ILE A 116 5.77 -14.57 -20.06
C ILE A 116 6.03 -15.60 -21.17
N LYS A 117 5.24 -15.57 -22.24
CA LYS A 117 5.37 -16.48 -23.40
C LYS A 117 6.68 -16.33 -24.13
N ASP A 118 7.25 -15.15 -24.21
CA ASP A 118 8.51 -14.87 -24.88
C ASP A 118 9.70 -15.50 -24.15
N LEU A 119 9.52 -15.79 -22.86
CA LEU A 119 10.53 -16.37 -21.99
C LEU A 119 10.52 -17.89 -21.98
N PHE A 120 9.56 -18.55 -22.63
CA PHE A 120 9.42 -20.02 -22.60
C PHE A 120 10.60 -20.77 -23.22
N SER A 121 11.28 -20.17 -24.17
CA SER A 121 12.45 -20.77 -24.82
C SER A 121 13.64 -20.89 -23.86
N LEU A 122 13.83 -19.89 -22.99
CA LEU A 122 14.88 -19.89 -21.99
C LEU A 122 14.46 -20.64 -20.73
N TRP A 123 13.20 -20.48 -20.29
CA TRP A 123 12.68 -21.09 -19.08
C TRP A 123 11.39 -21.89 -19.35
N PRO A 124 11.52 -23.16 -19.79
CA PRO A 124 10.35 -24.02 -20.08
C PRO A 124 9.40 -24.21 -18.89
N ASP A 125 9.89 -24.09 -17.65
CA ASP A 125 9.08 -24.21 -16.44
C ASP A 125 7.99 -23.14 -16.32
N LEU A 126 8.13 -21.99 -16.98
CA LEU A 126 7.10 -20.96 -17.05
C LEU A 126 5.83 -21.43 -17.76
N LYS A 127 5.90 -22.50 -18.58
CA LYS A 127 4.72 -23.14 -19.20
C LYS A 127 3.78 -23.77 -18.18
N LYS A 128 4.27 -24.05 -16.96
CA LYS A 128 3.47 -24.59 -15.85
C LYS A 128 2.53 -23.54 -15.25
N ILE A 129 2.80 -22.25 -15.52
CA ILE A 129 1.96 -21.15 -15.06
C ILE A 129 0.72 -21.06 -15.93
N SER A 130 -0.45 -21.04 -15.31
CA SER A 130 -1.75 -20.94 -15.98
C SER A 130 -1.87 -19.64 -16.80
N ASN A 131 -2.35 -19.74 -18.04
CA ASN A 131 -2.45 -18.62 -18.98
C ASN A 131 -3.30 -17.45 -18.45
N ASN A 132 -4.32 -17.73 -17.64
CA ASN A 132 -5.18 -16.71 -17.02
C ASN A 132 -4.46 -15.84 -16.01
N LEU A 133 -3.28 -16.25 -15.51
CA LEU A 133 -2.47 -15.48 -14.58
C LEU A 133 -1.38 -14.65 -15.26
N HIS A 134 -1.08 -14.89 -16.55
CA HIS A 134 0.02 -14.22 -17.23
C HIS A 134 -0.09 -12.70 -17.17
N SER A 135 -1.25 -12.16 -17.60
CA SER A 135 -1.49 -10.70 -17.59
C SER A 135 -1.35 -10.09 -16.19
N GLN A 136 -1.82 -10.79 -15.15
CA GLN A 136 -1.70 -10.34 -13.77
C GLN A 136 -0.22 -10.29 -13.33
N LEU A 137 0.53 -11.38 -13.58
CA LEU A 137 1.94 -11.48 -13.20
C LEU A 137 2.82 -10.48 -13.96
N GLU A 138 2.57 -10.28 -15.25
CA GLU A 138 3.26 -9.28 -16.08
C GLU A 138 3.00 -7.86 -15.54
N THR A 139 1.75 -7.56 -15.22
CA THR A 139 1.36 -6.27 -14.61
C THR A 139 2.03 -6.08 -13.26
N ASP A 140 2.01 -7.09 -12.39
CA ASP A 140 2.63 -7.01 -11.07
C ASP A 140 4.15 -6.84 -11.17
N CYS A 141 4.83 -7.51 -12.11
CA CYS A 141 6.25 -7.31 -12.37
C CYS A 141 6.57 -5.89 -12.82
N ARG A 142 5.77 -5.33 -13.74
CA ARG A 142 5.93 -3.96 -14.26
C ARG A 142 5.82 -2.91 -13.15
N TYR A 143 4.87 -3.07 -12.25
CA TYR A 143 4.66 -2.11 -11.16
C TYR A 143 5.58 -2.33 -9.96
N ASN A 144 6.18 -3.51 -9.79
CA ASN A 144 6.97 -3.86 -8.61
C ASN A 144 8.14 -2.89 -8.34
N VAL A 145 8.76 -2.36 -9.40
CA VAL A 145 9.85 -1.38 -9.27
C VAL A 145 9.38 -0.12 -8.54
N TYR A 146 8.17 0.34 -8.85
CA TYR A 146 7.57 1.54 -8.25
C TYR A 146 6.97 1.25 -6.87
N LEU A 147 6.44 0.02 -6.68
CA LEU A 147 5.79 -0.37 -5.42
C LEU A 147 6.75 -0.46 -4.25
N LYS A 148 8.02 -0.76 -4.47
CA LYS A 148 9.03 -0.76 -3.40
C LYS A 148 9.15 0.61 -2.74
N ARG A 149 9.28 1.66 -3.54
CA ARG A 149 9.33 3.04 -3.02
C ARG A 149 8.01 3.43 -2.35
N GLN A 150 6.89 3.12 -3.01
CA GLN A 150 5.58 3.43 -2.45
C GLN A 150 5.31 2.68 -1.13
N GLN A 151 5.87 1.47 -0.95
CA GLN A 151 5.76 0.74 0.32
C GLN A 151 6.47 1.44 1.47
N GLU A 152 7.60 2.10 1.21
CA GLU A 152 8.27 2.94 2.21
C GLU A 152 7.39 4.11 2.63
N ASP A 153 6.76 4.78 1.66
CA ASP A 153 5.81 5.88 1.91
C ASP A 153 4.59 5.39 2.70
N ILE A 154 4.06 4.20 2.37
CA ILE A 154 2.94 3.58 3.11
C ILE A 154 3.37 3.25 4.55
N ASN A 155 4.54 2.69 4.74
CA ASN A 155 5.06 2.36 6.07
C ASN A 155 5.25 3.63 6.92
N ALA A 156 5.74 4.71 6.32
CA ALA A 156 5.84 6.02 6.98
C ALA A 156 4.45 6.55 7.37
N TYR A 157 3.51 6.54 6.43
CA TYR A 157 2.12 6.94 6.65
C TYR A 157 1.45 6.11 7.78
N GLN A 158 1.60 4.80 7.77
CA GLN A 158 1.03 3.93 8.80
C GLN A 158 1.67 4.15 10.17
N LYS A 159 2.97 4.44 10.22
CA LYS A 159 3.63 4.82 11.49
C LYS A 159 3.05 6.10 12.07
N GLU A 160 2.79 7.11 11.24
CA GLU A 160 2.17 8.36 11.68
C GLU A 160 0.71 8.15 12.08
N ASN A 161 -0.07 7.36 11.33
CA ASN A 161 -1.45 7.02 11.65
C ASN A 161 -1.57 6.23 12.97
N ASN A 162 -0.56 5.44 13.33
CA ASN A 162 -0.56 4.65 14.56
C ASN A 162 -0.20 5.47 15.82
N ILE A 163 0.14 6.76 15.68
CA ILE A 163 0.35 7.63 16.81
C ILE A 163 -0.99 8.20 17.25
N ASN A 164 -1.62 7.53 18.22
CA ASN A 164 -2.87 7.99 18.79
C ASN A 164 -2.68 9.24 19.62
N ILE A 165 -3.64 10.14 19.53
CA ILE A 165 -3.80 11.28 20.43
C ILE A 165 -4.77 10.84 21.53
N PRO A 166 -4.33 10.75 22.81
CA PRO A 166 -5.23 10.39 23.89
C PRO A 166 -6.40 11.37 23.99
N LEU A 167 -7.60 10.87 24.32
CA LEU A 167 -8.81 11.69 24.39
C LEU A 167 -8.75 12.80 25.47
N ASN A 168 -7.89 12.61 26.47
CA ASN A 168 -7.68 13.53 27.59
C ASN A 168 -6.53 14.52 27.36
N VAL A 169 -5.99 14.64 26.15
CA VAL A 169 -4.92 15.59 25.85
C VAL A 169 -5.41 17.01 25.97
N ASP A 170 -4.74 17.77 26.82
CA ASP A 170 -4.93 19.22 26.93
C ASP A 170 -4.02 19.94 25.91
N PHE A 171 -4.60 20.34 24.77
CA PHE A 171 -3.86 21.00 23.71
C PHE A 171 -3.31 22.40 24.11
N ASN A 172 -3.83 22.98 25.21
CA ASN A 172 -3.32 24.26 25.72
C ASN A 172 -1.92 24.11 26.32
N LYS A 173 -1.55 22.91 26.77
CA LYS A 173 -0.23 22.60 27.30
C LYS A 173 0.84 22.37 26.23
N VAL A 174 0.46 22.30 24.95
CA VAL A 174 1.43 22.13 23.86
C VAL A 174 2.11 23.45 23.57
N LYS A 175 3.34 23.60 24.08
CA LYS A 175 4.12 24.81 23.90
C LYS A 175 4.47 25.05 22.43
N GLY A 176 4.30 26.30 21.97
CA GLY A 176 4.65 26.73 20.63
C GLY A 176 3.54 26.57 19.58
N LEU A 177 2.38 25.97 19.91
CA LEU A 177 1.22 26.00 19.03
C LEU A 177 0.64 27.42 18.94
N SER A 178 0.24 27.83 17.74
CA SER A 178 -0.55 29.05 17.53
C SER A 178 -1.96 28.88 18.15
N ASN A 179 -2.61 29.99 18.45
CA ASN A 179 -3.98 29.96 18.95
C ASN A 179 -4.92 29.27 17.95
N GLU A 180 -4.78 29.59 16.66
CA GLU A 180 -5.54 28.95 15.57
C GLU A 180 -5.37 27.43 15.55
N ALA A 181 -4.12 26.94 15.66
CA ALA A 181 -3.86 25.50 15.70
C ALA A 181 -4.46 24.82 16.94
N ARG A 182 -4.49 25.51 18.10
CA ARG A 182 -5.16 25.01 19.30
C ARG A 182 -6.68 24.92 19.13
N ASP A 183 -7.26 25.97 18.56
CA ASP A 183 -8.70 26.03 18.33
C ASP A 183 -9.13 24.91 17.36
N ILE A 184 -8.36 24.68 16.30
CA ILE A 184 -8.58 23.57 15.36
C ILE A 184 -8.56 22.23 16.10
N LEU A 185 -7.53 21.96 16.92
CA LEU A 185 -7.43 20.70 17.66
C LEU A 185 -8.54 20.52 18.70
N ASN A 186 -8.91 21.59 19.42
CA ASN A 186 -9.96 21.54 20.43
C ASN A 186 -11.36 21.32 19.81
N ASN A 187 -11.61 21.88 18.62
CA ASN A 187 -12.88 21.74 17.92
C ASN A 187 -13.00 20.38 17.20
N MET A 188 -11.92 19.96 16.51
CA MET A 188 -11.97 18.77 15.66
C MET A 188 -11.58 17.47 16.38
N LYS A 189 -10.88 17.55 17.52
CA LYS A 189 -10.48 16.43 18.38
C LYS A 189 -9.96 15.21 17.59
N PRO A 190 -8.89 15.36 16.78
CA PRO A 190 -8.39 14.26 15.96
C PRO A 190 -7.88 13.13 16.83
N ASN A 191 -8.14 11.88 16.42
CA ASN A 191 -7.72 10.69 17.16
C ASN A 191 -6.26 10.29 16.90
N THR A 192 -5.66 10.78 15.79
CA THR A 192 -4.28 10.45 15.42
C THR A 192 -3.53 11.69 14.92
N ILE A 193 -2.19 11.63 14.98
CA ILE A 193 -1.34 12.69 14.42
C ILE A 193 -1.59 12.89 12.93
N ALA A 194 -1.79 11.82 12.17
CA ALA A 194 -2.07 11.93 10.75
C ALA A 194 -3.43 12.59 10.45
N GLN A 195 -4.44 12.38 11.28
CA GLN A 195 -5.69 13.13 11.18
C GLN A 195 -5.48 14.61 11.48
N ALA A 196 -4.74 14.94 12.54
CA ALA A 196 -4.41 16.32 12.87
C ALA A 196 -3.68 17.04 11.72
N ALA A 197 -2.69 16.38 11.10
CA ALA A 197 -1.90 16.94 9.99
C ALA A 197 -2.72 17.26 8.74
N LYS A 198 -3.90 16.64 8.57
CA LYS A 198 -4.80 16.86 7.42
C LYS A 198 -5.84 17.94 7.65
N LEU A 199 -5.96 18.45 8.88
CA LEU A 199 -6.96 19.47 9.19
C LEU A 199 -6.63 20.78 8.45
N PRO A 200 -7.64 21.43 7.86
CA PRO A 200 -7.45 22.74 7.23
C PRO A 200 -6.85 23.76 8.21
N GLY A 201 -5.81 24.46 7.79
CA GLY A 201 -5.11 25.43 8.64
C GLY A 201 -4.10 24.84 9.63
N PHE A 202 -4.00 23.51 9.77
CA PHE A 202 -3.03 22.87 10.64
C PHE A 202 -1.73 22.59 9.86
N ASN A 203 -0.67 23.33 10.18
CA ASN A 203 0.57 23.32 9.42
C ASN A 203 1.57 22.23 9.90
N PRO A 204 2.60 21.89 9.08
CA PRO A 204 3.60 20.87 9.43
C PRO A 204 4.36 21.14 10.73
N THR A 205 4.61 22.42 11.06
CA THR A 205 5.27 22.81 12.30
C THR A 205 4.42 22.47 13.51
N SER A 206 3.12 22.74 13.47
CA SER A 206 2.15 22.36 14.51
C SER A 206 2.08 20.85 14.69
N THR A 207 2.15 20.08 13.60
CA THR A 207 2.20 18.60 13.65
C THR A 207 3.43 18.12 14.42
N LEU A 208 4.62 18.69 14.13
CA LEU A 208 5.85 18.34 14.82
C LEU A 208 5.82 18.70 16.32
N LEU A 209 5.24 19.85 16.68
CA LEU A 209 5.10 20.26 18.07
C LEU A 209 4.17 19.33 18.84
N LEU A 210 3.04 18.97 18.26
CA LEU A 210 2.10 18.00 18.84
C LEU A 210 2.75 16.62 19.01
N LEU A 211 3.45 16.12 17.97
CA LEU A 211 4.18 14.87 18.03
C LEU A 211 5.23 14.85 19.15
N ARG A 212 6.01 15.94 19.26
CA ARG A 212 7.02 16.08 20.33
C ARG A 212 6.38 16.10 21.72
N TYR A 213 5.24 16.75 21.86
CA TYR A 213 4.51 16.79 23.13
C TYR A 213 4.01 15.39 23.53
N LEU A 214 3.39 14.66 22.59
CA LEU A 214 2.89 13.29 22.84
C LEU A 214 4.01 12.30 23.18
N LYS A 215 5.17 12.44 22.52
CA LYS A 215 6.35 11.58 22.84
C LYS A 215 6.95 11.84 24.23
N LYS A 216 6.73 13.03 24.80
CA LYS A 216 7.21 13.37 26.17
C LYS A 216 6.24 12.95 27.27
N GLN A 217 4.98 12.66 26.94
CA GLN A 217 4.05 12.12 27.92
C GLN A 217 4.42 10.66 28.25
N PRO A 218 4.43 10.26 29.51
CA PRO A 218 4.63 8.85 29.88
C PRO A 218 3.51 8.04 29.21
N LYS A 219 3.88 6.94 28.53
CA LYS A 219 2.90 5.99 27.98
C LYS A 219 2.04 5.49 29.14
N GLU A 220 0.80 5.94 29.23
CA GLU A 220 -0.17 5.28 30.10
C GLU A 220 -0.25 3.82 29.68
N LYS A 221 0.06 2.92 30.62
CA LYS A 221 -0.10 1.48 30.42
C LYS A 221 -1.57 1.25 30.09
N ASN A 222 -1.85 0.79 28.86
CA ASN A 222 -3.17 0.29 28.51
C ASN A 222 -3.55 -0.79 29.53
N PHE A 223 -4.42 -0.47 30.44
CA PHE A 223 -5.19 -1.46 31.17
C PHE A 223 -6.14 -2.10 30.15
N SER A 224 -5.70 -3.21 29.56
CA SER A 224 -6.61 -4.19 28.98
C SER A 224 -7.38 -4.81 30.15
N GLY A 225 -8.51 -4.21 30.46
CA GLY A 225 -9.51 -4.83 31.33
C GLY A 225 -10.13 -6.03 30.64
N ASN A 226 -10.24 -7.09 31.37
CA ASN A 226 -10.85 -8.39 31.08
C ASN A 226 -12.12 -8.35 30.22
#